data_727ae70745c7aef6f639ab24b9373fb5
#
_entry.id   727ae70745c7aef6f639ab24b9373fb5
#
_cell.length_a   1.000
_cell.length_b   1.000
_cell.length_c   1.000
_cell.angle_alpha   90.00
_cell.angle_beta   90.00
_cell.angle_gamma   90.00
#
_symmetry.space_group_name_H-M   'P 1'
#
loop_
_entity.id
_entity.type
_entity.pdbx_description
1 polymer ?
#
loop_
_entity_poly.entity_id
_entity_poly.type
_entity_poly.pdbx_seq_one_letter_code
_entity_poly.pdbx_strand_id
1 'polypeptide(L)'
;FISGGNRDLIAVVADEMLSWENVETSVAFAVVDGNRIEGSIRSSNAALAVPTLCKELGGQFGGGGGKLGKGAYYYDLGSCADDGEMDDSIKDKFWEFVNERELKRLLKMIKM
;
A
#
# COMPACT_ATOMS: atom_id res chain seq x y z
N PHE A 1 2.82 8.06 1.90
CA PHE A 1 3.12 7.04 2.93
C PHE A 1 2.73 7.57 4.31
N ILE A 2 1.97 6.76 5.04
CA ILE A 2 1.54 7.10 6.39
C ILE A 2 2.05 6.01 7.34
N SER A 3 2.88 6.38 8.29
CA SER A 3 3.41 5.45 9.28
C SER A 3 2.44 5.37 10.47
N GLY A 4 2.15 4.15 10.92
CA GLY A 4 1.26 3.93 12.06
C GLY A 4 -0.22 4.19 11.80
N GLY A 5 -0.63 4.24 10.53
CA GLY A 5 -2.02 4.40 10.17
C GLY A 5 -2.85 3.15 10.43
N ASN A 6 -4.16 3.28 10.35
CA ASN A 6 -5.05 2.14 10.39
C ASN A 6 -5.70 1.91 9.03
N ARG A 7 -6.28 0.72 8.87
CA ARG A 7 -6.89 0.28 7.61
C ARG A 7 -7.99 1.21 7.10
N ASP A 8 -8.83 1.69 8.01
CA ASP A 8 -9.97 2.53 7.64
C ASP A 8 -9.49 3.89 7.12
N LEU A 9 -8.46 4.46 7.74
CA LEU A 9 -7.87 5.72 7.30
C LEU A 9 -7.25 5.60 5.91
N ILE A 10 -6.58 4.48 5.64
CA ILE A 10 -5.97 4.22 4.34
C ILE A 10 -7.04 4.23 3.23
N ALA A 11 -8.16 3.56 3.48
CA ALA A 11 -9.27 3.52 2.52
C ALA A 11 -9.87 4.90 2.30
N VAL A 12 -10.07 5.67 3.36
CA VAL A 12 -10.62 7.04 3.28
C VAL A 12 -9.71 7.95 2.46
N VAL A 13 -8.39 7.87 2.70
CA VAL A 13 -7.43 8.69 1.95
C VAL A 13 -7.44 8.33 0.46
N ALA A 14 -7.51 7.04 0.14
CA ALA A 14 -7.57 6.61 -1.26
C ALA A 14 -8.84 7.12 -1.95
N ASP A 15 -9.98 7.05 -1.29
CA ASP A 15 -11.25 7.56 -1.81
C ASP A 15 -11.18 9.08 -2.02
N GLU A 16 -10.63 9.81 -1.07
CA GLU A 16 -10.50 11.26 -1.16
C GLU A 16 -9.62 11.67 -2.34
N MET A 17 -8.48 11.04 -2.49
CA MET A 17 -7.57 11.35 -3.60
C MET A 17 -8.19 11.07 -4.97
N LEU A 18 -9.03 10.05 -5.07
CA LEU A 18 -9.70 9.73 -6.33
C LEU A 18 -10.67 10.83 -6.76
N SER A 19 -11.19 11.61 -5.81
CA SER A 19 -12.10 12.72 -6.11
C SER A 19 -11.39 13.95 -6.69
N TRP A 20 -10.05 13.99 -6.64
CA TRP A 20 -9.29 15.14 -7.14
C TRP A 20 -9.31 15.19 -8.67
N GLU A 21 -9.29 16.41 -9.21
CA GLU A 21 -9.29 16.61 -10.65
C GLU A 21 -8.07 15.94 -11.30
N ASN A 22 -8.30 15.26 -12.41
CA ASN A 22 -7.29 14.56 -13.20
C ASN A 22 -6.66 13.35 -12.52
N VAL A 23 -7.23 12.87 -11.41
CA VAL A 23 -6.78 11.63 -10.78
C VAL A 23 -7.65 10.47 -11.28
N GLU A 24 -7.05 9.57 -12.02
CA GLU A 24 -7.71 8.36 -12.51
C GLU A 24 -7.55 7.19 -11.55
N THR A 25 -6.40 7.09 -10.92
CA THR A 25 -6.08 6.00 -9.99
C THR A 25 -5.39 6.58 -8.76
N SER A 26 -5.84 6.16 -7.59
CA SER A 26 -5.21 6.56 -6.34
C SER A 26 -4.78 5.33 -5.56
N VAL A 27 -3.67 5.44 -4.86
CA VAL A 27 -3.14 4.40 -3.98
C VAL A 27 -2.72 5.04 -2.67
N ALA A 28 -3.18 4.47 -1.58
CA ALA A 28 -2.70 4.85 -0.26
C ALA A 28 -2.20 3.60 0.44
N PHE A 29 -1.07 3.69 1.11
CA PHE A 29 -0.54 2.57 1.87
C PHE A 29 0.12 3.06 3.15
N ALA A 30 0.19 2.18 4.14
CA ALA A 30 0.75 2.51 5.44
C ALA A 30 1.30 1.26 6.12
N VAL A 31 2.14 1.48 7.12
CA VAL A 31 2.56 0.42 8.03
C VAL A 31 1.50 0.29 9.12
N VAL A 32 0.99 -0.91 9.30
CA VAL A 32 -0.03 -1.22 10.29
C VAL A 32 0.55 -2.28 11.24
N ASP A 33 0.31 -2.10 12.54
CA ASP A 33 0.80 -2.99 13.60
C ASP A 33 2.33 -3.14 13.61
N GLY A 34 3.04 -2.17 13.04
CA GLY A 34 4.51 -2.10 13.08
C GLY A 34 5.25 -3.02 12.12
N ASN A 35 4.59 -4.01 11.53
CA ASN A 35 5.27 -5.00 10.70
C ASN A 35 4.52 -5.44 9.45
N ARG A 36 3.45 -4.74 9.10
CA ARG A 36 2.61 -5.08 7.95
C ARG A 36 2.39 -3.85 7.09
N ILE A 37 2.53 -3.99 5.79
CA ILE A 37 2.06 -2.98 4.84
C ILE A 37 0.62 -3.31 4.51
N GLU A 38 -0.24 -2.30 4.54
CA GLU A 38 -1.60 -2.40 4.00
C GLU A 38 -1.81 -1.25 3.05
N GLY A 39 -2.48 -1.53 1.93
CA GLY A 39 -2.74 -0.53 0.91
C GLY A 39 -4.15 -0.63 0.37
N SER A 40 -4.62 0.49 -0.16
CA SER A 40 -5.93 0.57 -0.82
C SER A 40 -5.75 1.22 -2.17
N ILE A 41 -6.40 0.66 -3.19
CA ILE A 41 -6.36 1.16 -4.56
C ILE A 41 -7.78 1.49 -4.99
N ARG A 42 -7.91 2.66 -5.60
CA ARG A 42 -9.16 3.13 -6.19
C ARG A 42 -8.88 3.57 -7.62
N SER A 43 -9.74 3.19 -8.57
CA SER A 43 -9.55 3.59 -9.96
C SER A 43 -10.88 3.74 -10.67
N SER A 44 -10.97 4.79 -11.48
CA SER A 44 -12.07 4.97 -12.42
C SER A 44 -11.77 4.34 -13.80
N ASN A 45 -10.55 3.84 -13.98
CA ASN A 45 -10.14 3.19 -15.24
C ASN A 45 -10.62 1.74 -15.26
N ALA A 46 -11.64 1.46 -16.08
CA ALA A 46 -12.19 0.12 -16.18
C ALA A 46 -11.22 -0.92 -16.74
N ALA A 47 -10.17 -0.47 -17.44
CA ALA A 47 -9.15 -1.37 -17.97
C ALA A 47 -8.14 -1.83 -16.91
N LEU A 48 -8.09 -1.17 -15.76
CA LEU A 48 -7.21 -1.58 -14.67
C LEU A 48 -7.90 -2.65 -13.82
N ALA A 49 -7.35 -3.85 -13.80
CA ALA A 49 -7.91 -4.96 -13.05
C ALA A 49 -7.48 -4.85 -11.57
N VAL A 50 -8.14 -3.97 -10.82
CA VAL A 50 -7.75 -3.66 -9.43
C VAL A 50 -7.71 -4.90 -8.52
N PRO A 51 -8.71 -5.82 -8.55
CA PRO A 51 -8.62 -7.00 -7.69
C PRO A 51 -7.41 -7.89 -7.98
N THR A 52 -7.08 -8.07 -9.24
CA THR A 52 -5.90 -8.87 -9.64
C THR A 52 -4.61 -8.18 -9.22
N LEU A 53 -4.54 -6.87 -9.44
CA LEU A 53 -3.39 -6.07 -9.02
C LEU A 53 -3.16 -6.17 -7.51
N CYS A 54 -4.24 -6.09 -6.72
CA CYS A 54 -4.12 -6.22 -5.26
C CYS A 54 -3.64 -7.60 -4.83
N LYS A 55 -4.07 -8.66 -5.50
CA LYS A 55 -3.56 -10.00 -5.22
C LYS A 55 -2.08 -10.11 -5.50
N GLU A 56 -1.62 -9.55 -6.60
CA GLU A 56 -0.19 -9.54 -6.94
C GLU A 56 0.63 -8.72 -5.96
N LEU A 57 0.11 -7.58 -5.53
CA LEU A 57 0.78 -6.74 -4.54
C LEU A 57 0.91 -7.43 -3.19
N GLY A 58 -0.11 -8.16 -2.76
CA GLY A 58 -0.06 -8.92 -1.53
C GLY A 58 0.96 -10.05 -1.58
N GLY A 59 1.03 -10.73 -2.71
CA GLY A 59 2.05 -11.74 -2.98
C GLY A 59 1.99 -12.94 -2.06
N GLN A 60 3.15 -13.58 -1.89
CA GLN A 60 3.29 -14.83 -1.15
C GLN A 60 3.08 -14.65 0.35
N PHE A 61 3.47 -13.51 0.90
CA PHE A 61 3.44 -13.26 2.35
C PHE A 61 2.27 -12.38 2.78
N GLY A 62 1.26 -12.30 1.94
CA GLY A 62 0.09 -11.48 2.23
C GLY A 62 -1.09 -11.91 1.42
N GLY A 63 -1.99 -10.99 1.20
CA GLY A 63 -3.19 -11.22 0.42
C GLY A 63 -3.74 -9.94 -0.14
N GLY A 64 -4.73 -10.07 -0.99
CA GLY A 64 -5.38 -8.91 -1.57
C GLY A 64 -6.55 -9.34 -2.42
N GLY A 65 -7.36 -8.35 -2.77
CA GLY A 65 -8.54 -8.57 -3.59
C GLY A 65 -9.40 -7.33 -3.60
N GLY A 66 -10.59 -7.46 -4.13
CA GLY A 66 -11.50 -6.33 -4.20
C GLY A 66 -12.62 -6.59 -5.18
N LYS A 67 -13.17 -5.51 -5.69
CA LYS A 67 -14.21 -5.52 -6.70
C LYS A 67 -13.88 -4.44 -7.74
N LEU A 68 -14.74 -4.25 -8.73
CA LEU A 68 -14.48 -3.31 -9.81
C LEU A 68 -14.12 -1.91 -9.26
N GLY A 69 -12.93 -1.43 -9.61
CA GLY A 69 -12.46 -0.10 -9.25
C GLY A 69 -12.00 0.07 -7.81
N LYS A 70 -12.09 -0.96 -6.97
CA LYS A 70 -11.72 -0.88 -5.57
C LYS A 70 -10.98 -2.14 -5.14
N GLY A 71 -9.91 -1.98 -4.40
CA GLY A 71 -9.20 -3.12 -3.85
C GLY A 71 -8.33 -2.74 -2.68
N ALA A 72 -7.89 -3.76 -1.97
CA ALA A 72 -6.97 -3.61 -0.86
C ALA A 72 -5.99 -4.77 -0.88
N TYR A 73 -4.81 -4.55 -0.33
CA TYR A 73 -3.80 -5.59 -0.21
C TYR A 73 -3.03 -5.42 1.09
N TYR A 74 -2.37 -6.46 1.48
CA TYR A 74 -1.46 -6.43 2.62
C TYR A 74 -0.35 -7.44 2.42
N TYR A 75 0.77 -7.21 3.08
CA TYR A 75 1.82 -8.22 3.21
C TYR A 75 2.65 -7.95 4.45
N ASP A 76 3.19 -9.02 5.01
CA ASP A 76 4.02 -8.95 6.21
C ASP A 76 5.47 -8.61 5.83
N LEU A 77 6.08 -7.77 6.65
CA LEU A 77 7.49 -7.39 6.47
C LEU A 77 8.44 -8.36 7.18
N GLY A 78 7.89 -9.25 8.00
CA GLY A 78 8.66 -10.23 8.71
C GLY A 78 9.43 -9.67 9.90
N SER A 79 10.40 -10.43 10.39
CA SER A 79 11.15 -10.07 11.59
C SER A 79 12.06 -8.84 11.42
N CYS A 80 12.38 -8.46 10.18
CA CYS A 80 13.20 -7.26 9.97
C CYS A 80 12.45 -5.97 10.28
N ALA A 81 11.14 -6.02 10.42
CA ALA A 81 10.35 -4.87 10.84
C ALA A 81 10.09 -4.85 12.35
N ASP A 82 10.51 -5.90 13.05
CA ASP A 82 10.38 -5.96 14.50
C ASP A 82 11.31 -4.93 15.11
N ASP A 83 10.75 -3.97 15.85
CA ASP A 83 11.46 -2.80 16.32
C ASP A 83 12.17 -2.96 17.64
N GLY A 84 12.18 -4.18 18.20
CA GLY A 84 12.79 -4.42 19.52
C GLY A 84 14.27 -4.09 19.62
N GLU A 85 14.99 -4.08 18.52
CA GLU A 85 16.44 -3.87 18.51
C GLU A 85 16.90 -2.73 17.60
N MET A 86 15.99 -2.03 16.93
CA MET A 86 16.35 -0.91 16.08
C MET A 86 16.27 0.41 16.86
N ASP A 87 17.33 1.21 16.80
CA ASP A 87 17.26 2.57 17.30
C ASP A 87 16.45 3.45 16.31
N ASP A 88 16.08 4.65 16.73
CA ASP A 88 15.22 5.54 15.94
C ASP A 88 15.84 5.91 14.59
N SER A 89 17.15 6.08 14.54
CA SER A 89 17.85 6.43 13.31
C SER A 89 17.78 5.30 12.28
N ILE A 90 18.00 4.07 12.71
CA ILE A 90 17.92 2.90 11.84
C ILE A 90 16.49 2.65 11.41
N LYS A 91 15.55 2.84 12.34
CA LYS A 91 14.13 2.66 12.07
C LYS A 91 13.64 3.63 11.00
N ASP A 92 14.04 4.90 11.08
CA ASP A 92 13.67 5.90 10.08
C ASP A 92 14.20 5.54 8.69
N LYS A 93 15.44 5.09 8.61
CA LYS A 93 16.03 4.66 7.34
C LYS A 93 15.35 3.43 6.77
N PHE A 94 14.97 2.49 7.64
CA PHE A 94 14.24 1.29 7.22
C PHE A 94 12.90 1.66 6.61
N TRP A 95 12.11 2.53 7.27
CA TRP A 95 10.82 2.95 6.76
C TRP A 95 10.92 3.78 5.49
N GLU A 96 11.95 4.61 5.37
CA GLU A 96 12.23 5.36 4.16
C GLU A 96 12.50 4.41 2.99
N PHE A 97 13.29 3.38 3.23
CA PHE A 97 13.56 2.34 2.22
C PHE A 97 12.28 1.59 1.83
N VAL A 98 11.46 1.18 2.79
CA VAL A 98 10.20 0.47 2.54
C VAL A 98 9.26 1.33 1.71
N ASN A 99 9.12 2.61 2.06
CA ASN A 99 8.28 3.55 1.33
C ASN A 99 8.74 3.69 -0.14
N GLU A 100 10.02 3.87 -0.35
CA GLU A 100 10.59 4.03 -1.68
C GLU A 100 10.40 2.76 -2.52
N ARG A 101 10.65 1.60 -1.93
CA ARG A 101 10.45 0.31 -2.58
C ARG A 101 8.99 0.11 -3.00
N GLU A 102 8.06 0.44 -2.10
CA GLU A 102 6.63 0.27 -2.39
C GLU A 102 6.17 1.19 -3.51
N LEU A 103 6.62 2.44 -3.50
CA LEU A 103 6.32 3.37 -4.61
C LEU A 103 6.81 2.83 -5.95
N LYS A 104 8.01 2.30 -5.99
CA LYS A 104 8.57 1.73 -7.23
C LYS A 104 7.78 0.51 -7.71
N ARG A 105 7.38 -0.38 -6.78
CA ARG A 105 6.53 -1.52 -7.11
C ARG A 105 5.21 -1.07 -7.73
N LEU A 106 4.55 -0.13 -7.08
CA LEU A 106 3.25 0.38 -7.52
C LEU A 106 3.35 1.03 -8.88
N LEU A 107 4.34 1.87 -9.10
CA LEU A 107 4.52 2.54 -10.39
C LEU A 107 4.78 1.54 -11.50
N LYS A 108 5.58 0.52 -11.25
CA LYS A 108 5.87 -0.52 -12.23
C LYS A 108 4.64 -1.32 -12.60
N MET A 109 3.82 -1.67 -11.61
CA MET A 109 2.64 -2.51 -11.83
C MET A 109 1.47 -1.74 -12.44
N ILE A 110 1.29 -0.48 -12.06
CA ILE A 110 0.15 0.33 -12.54
C ILE A 110 0.39 0.90 -13.92
N LYS A 111 1.62 1.27 -14.24
CA LYS A 111 1.94 1.86 -15.55
C LYS A 111 1.98 0.86 -16.69
N MET A 112 1.95 -0.40 -16.38
CA MET A 112 1.83 -1.39 -17.41
C MET A 112 0.39 -1.51 -17.86
#